data_c76ab9bc0cb168cd141228a992e2d187
#
_entry.id   c76ab9bc0cb168cd141228a992e2d187
#
_cell.length_a   1.000
_cell.length_b   1.000
_cell.length_c   1.000
_cell.angle_alpha   90.00
_cell.angle_beta   90.00
_cell.angle_gamma   90.00
#
_symmetry.space_group_name_H-M   'P 1'
#
loop_
_entity.id
_entity.type
_entity.pdbx_description
1 polymer ?
#
loop_
_entity_poly.entity_id
_entity_poly.type
_entity_poly.pdbx_seq_one_letter_code
_entity_poly.pdbx_strand_id
1 'polypeptide(L)'
;EVKLEIMDMDEKKIILFIFSLLSRQKQTFEDLVEWNCENQSVSINMIFDEMKDFILNKYEKSMKYTRVPEEYLDWNAWGEVDESVLENYMFFLETLNAFINQLRHTDDIDYAFIQCNFEILQNILFNCGLWSGEDEESFVQNEYVQVEKERELRDIKLIKDDNYHIIINSDETIVDKEIFMV
;
A
#
# COMPACT_ATOMS: atom_id res chain seq x y z
N GLU A 1 -1.28 19.17 -1.26
CA GLU A 1 -1.77 19.14 -2.67
C GLU A 1 -2.62 17.90 -2.90
N VAL A 2 -2.10 16.68 -2.72
CA VAL A 2 -2.84 15.42 -2.85
C VAL A 2 -4.16 15.43 -2.07
N LYS A 3 -4.14 15.86 -0.80
CA LYS A 3 -5.34 15.95 0.03
C LYS A 3 -6.44 16.84 -0.58
N LEU A 4 -6.07 17.94 -1.23
CA LEU A 4 -7.04 18.83 -1.90
C LEU A 4 -7.66 18.16 -3.13
N GLU A 5 -6.86 17.44 -3.89
CA GLU A 5 -7.31 16.75 -5.09
C GLU A 5 -8.30 15.60 -4.81
N ILE A 6 -8.16 14.92 -3.66
CA ILE A 6 -9.07 13.82 -3.28
C ILE A 6 -10.39 14.31 -2.66
N MET A 7 -10.44 15.52 -2.11
CA MET A 7 -11.67 16.05 -1.46
C MET A 7 -12.88 16.14 -2.42
N ASP A 8 -12.63 16.24 -3.72
CA ASP A 8 -13.66 16.31 -4.75
C ASP A 8 -13.98 14.93 -5.39
N MET A 9 -13.35 13.85 -4.90
CA MET A 9 -13.59 12.51 -5.43
C MET A 9 -14.75 11.84 -4.69
N ASP A 10 -15.53 11.04 -5.43
CA ASP A 10 -16.50 10.16 -4.81
C ASP A 10 -15.82 9.01 -4.07
N GLU A 11 -16.54 8.39 -3.15
CA GLU A 11 -16.05 7.32 -2.27
C GLU A 11 -15.38 6.17 -3.05
N LYS A 12 -15.99 5.76 -4.16
CA LYS A 12 -15.46 4.68 -4.99
C LYS A 12 -14.10 5.05 -5.58
N LYS A 13 -13.94 6.28 -6.02
CA LYS A 13 -12.69 6.79 -6.57
C LYS A 13 -11.60 6.90 -5.49
N ILE A 14 -11.98 7.27 -4.27
CA ILE A 14 -11.06 7.28 -3.11
C ILE A 14 -10.60 5.86 -2.79
N ILE A 15 -11.49 4.87 -2.78
CA ILE A 15 -11.14 3.47 -2.58
C ILE A 15 -10.17 2.96 -3.66
N LEU A 16 -10.40 3.28 -4.93
CA LEU A 16 -9.48 2.95 -6.02
C LEU A 16 -8.11 3.58 -5.81
N PHE A 17 -8.06 4.82 -5.33
CA PHE A 17 -6.80 5.49 -5.03
C PHE A 17 -6.06 4.81 -3.87
N ILE A 18 -6.71 4.52 -2.74
CA ILE A 18 -6.10 3.77 -1.63
C ILE A 18 -5.62 2.39 -2.09
N PHE A 19 -6.40 1.70 -2.91
CA PHE A 19 -5.99 0.42 -3.49
C PHE A 19 -4.71 0.55 -4.34
N SER A 20 -4.54 1.63 -5.10
CA SER A 20 -3.32 1.88 -5.87
C SER A 20 -2.09 2.08 -4.97
N LEU A 21 -2.25 2.79 -3.85
CA LEU A 21 -1.19 2.97 -2.85
C LEU A 21 -0.76 1.63 -2.23
N LEU A 22 -1.73 0.83 -1.78
CA LEU A 22 -1.47 -0.50 -1.23
C LEU A 22 -0.84 -1.44 -2.26
N SER A 23 -1.19 -1.33 -3.53
CA SER A 23 -0.58 -2.11 -4.61
C SER A 23 0.90 -1.80 -4.78
N ARG A 24 1.31 -0.52 -4.72
CA ARG A 24 2.73 -0.12 -4.73
C ARG A 24 3.48 -0.60 -3.49
N GLN A 25 2.85 -0.55 -2.32
CA GLN A 25 3.43 -1.11 -1.09
C GLN A 25 3.63 -2.63 -1.24
N LYS A 26 2.62 -3.35 -1.70
CA LYS A 26 2.73 -4.80 -1.95
C LYS A 26 3.88 -5.11 -2.89
N GLN A 27 4.02 -4.34 -3.96
CA GLN A 27 5.07 -4.55 -4.95
C GLN A 27 6.46 -4.25 -4.39
N THR A 28 6.57 -3.26 -3.49
CA THR A 28 7.83 -2.95 -2.77
C THR A 28 8.26 -4.13 -1.89
N PHE A 29 7.31 -4.84 -1.28
CA PHE A 29 7.55 -6.01 -0.42
C PHE A 29 7.38 -7.36 -1.15
N GLU A 30 7.43 -7.40 -2.49
CA GLU A 30 7.09 -8.60 -3.26
C GLU A 30 7.89 -9.83 -2.84
N ASP A 31 9.18 -9.70 -2.56
CA ASP A 31 10.00 -10.83 -2.14
C ASP A 31 9.55 -11.44 -0.80
N LEU A 32 9.11 -10.61 0.14
CA LEU A 32 8.51 -11.06 1.41
C LEU A 32 7.12 -11.66 1.20
N VAL A 33 6.34 -11.08 0.29
CA VAL A 33 5.03 -11.61 -0.12
C VAL A 33 5.19 -12.99 -0.75
N GLU A 34 6.15 -13.17 -1.66
CA GLU A 34 6.40 -14.46 -2.33
C GLU A 34 6.92 -15.52 -1.35
N TRP A 35 7.86 -15.16 -0.47
CA TRP A 35 8.37 -16.08 0.54
C TRP A 35 7.27 -16.64 1.44
N ASN A 36 6.28 -15.84 1.81
CA ASN A 36 5.12 -16.32 2.55
C ASN A 36 4.20 -17.23 1.72
N CYS A 37 4.08 -16.99 0.42
CA CYS A 37 3.17 -17.75 -0.45
C CYS A 37 3.54 -19.24 -0.54
N GLU A 38 4.81 -19.60 -0.41
CA GLU A 38 5.27 -20.99 -0.53
C GLU A 38 4.75 -21.90 0.59
N ASN A 39 4.38 -21.32 1.73
CA ASN A 39 4.03 -22.06 2.95
C ASN A 39 2.58 -21.87 3.41
N GLN A 40 1.76 -21.05 2.72
CA GLN A 40 0.46 -20.64 3.19
C GLN A 40 -0.66 -20.97 2.18
N SER A 41 -1.81 -21.38 2.69
CA SER A 41 -3.00 -21.68 1.86
C SER A 41 -3.69 -20.45 1.25
N VAL A 42 -3.40 -19.25 1.79
CA VAL A 42 -3.91 -17.96 1.34
C VAL A 42 -2.74 -17.04 1.16
N SER A 43 -2.50 -16.56 -0.05
CA SER A 43 -1.43 -15.59 -0.33
C SER A 43 -1.95 -14.16 -0.30
N ILE A 44 -1.06 -13.20 -0.06
CA ILE A 44 -1.36 -11.77 -0.18
C ILE A 44 -1.84 -11.43 -1.61
N ASN A 45 -1.27 -12.07 -2.63
CA ASN A 45 -1.71 -11.91 -4.01
C ASN A 45 -3.19 -12.31 -4.20
N MET A 46 -3.61 -13.43 -3.60
CA MET A 46 -5.02 -13.86 -3.65
C MET A 46 -5.96 -12.85 -2.98
N ILE A 47 -5.53 -12.22 -1.89
CA ILE A 47 -6.28 -11.16 -1.21
C ILE A 47 -6.40 -9.92 -2.10
N PHE A 48 -5.31 -9.50 -2.75
CA PHE A 48 -5.33 -8.37 -3.67
C PHE A 48 -6.20 -8.62 -4.90
N ASP A 49 -6.14 -9.81 -5.49
CA ASP A 49 -6.99 -10.19 -6.63
C ASP A 49 -8.47 -10.12 -6.26
N GLU A 50 -8.83 -10.59 -5.06
CA GLU A 50 -10.20 -10.53 -4.60
C GLU A 50 -10.65 -9.10 -4.27
N MET A 51 -9.81 -8.29 -3.62
CA MET A 51 -10.12 -6.87 -3.38
C MET A 51 -10.34 -6.13 -4.70
N LYS A 52 -9.47 -6.37 -5.68
CA LYS A 52 -9.59 -5.81 -7.02
C LYS A 52 -10.92 -6.17 -7.67
N ASP A 53 -11.28 -7.47 -7.66
CA ASP A 53 -12.55 -7.94 -8.20
C ASP A 53 -13.76 -7.31 -7.47
N PHE A 54 -13.70 -7.24 -6.15
CA PHE A 54 -14.73 -6.60 -5.32
C PHE A 54 -14.91 -5.11 -5.65
N ILE A 55 -13.82 -4.35 -5.73
CA ILE A 55 -13.86 -2.91 -6.02
C ILE A 55 -14.37 -2.66 -7.45
N LEU A 56 -13.91 -3.43 -8.44
CA LEU A 56 -14.29 -3.27 -9.83
C LEU A 56 -15.74 -3.68 -10.12
N ASN A 57 -16.23 -4.71 -9.44
CA ASN A 57 -17.61 -5.19 -9.56
C ASN A 57 -18.61 -4.41 -8.69
N LYS A 58 -18.26 -3.20 -8.25
CA LYS A 58 -19.14 -2.28 -7.52
C LYS A 58 -19.73 -2.86 -6.25
N TYR A 59 -18.95 -3.69 -5.53
CA TYR A 59 -19.36 -4.31 -4.27
C TYR A 59 -20.56 -5.27 -4.38
N GLU A 60 -20.87 -5.79 -5.57
CA GLU A 60 -21.98 -6.72 -5.77
C GLU A 60 -21.74 -8.12 -5.18
N LYS A 61 -20.49 -8.44 -4.88
CA LYS A 61 -20.09 -9.72 -4.28
C LYS A 61 -19.55 -9.52 -2.86
N SER A 62 -19.73 -10.52 -2.02
CA SER A 62 -19.05 -10.55 -0.72
C SER A 62 -17.60 -11.00 -0.88
N MET A 63 -16.68 -10.38 -0.13
CA MET A 63 -15.29 -10.83 -0.08
C MET A 63 -15.18 -12.15 0.69
N LYS A 64 -14.42 -13.09 0.12
CA LYS A 64 -14.06 -14.36 0.76
C LYS A 64 -13.01 -14.15 1.86
N TYR A 65 -11.98 -13.37 1.56
CA TYR A 65 -10.93 -13.06 2.50
C TYR A 65 -11.33 -11.82 3.31
N THR A 66 -11.44 -12.00 4.61
CA THR A 66 -11.99 -10.99 5.53
C THR A 66 -10.93 -10.32 6.36
N ARG A 67 -9.69 -10.85 6.31
CA ARG A 67 -8.51 -10.35 7.00
C ARG A 67 -7.25 -10.97 6.41
N VAL A 68 -6.12 -10.35 6.70
CA VAL A 68 -4.80 -10.98 6.53
C VAL A 68 -4.71 -12.17 7.50
N PRO A 69 -4.23 -13.35 7.06
CA PRO A 69 -4.03 -14.48 7.94
C PRO A 69 -3.14 -14.14 9.15
N GLU A 70 -3.49 -14.63 10.33
CA GLU A 70 -2.78 -14.29 11.59
C GLU A 70 -1.31 -14.72 11.58
N GLU A 71 -1.01 -15.82 10.89
CA GLU A 71 0.36 -16.32 10.73
C GLU A 71 1.30 -15.35 10.01
N TYR A 72 0.76 -14.45 9.17
CA TYR A 72 1.56 -13.38 8.53
C TYR A 72 1.92 -12.27 9.52
N LEU A 73 1.15 -12.10 10.57
CA LEU A 73 1.34 -11.09 11.61
C LEU A 73 2.20 -11.61 12.79
N ASP A 74 2.67 -12.86 12.74
CA ASP A 74 3.55 -13.43 13.77
C ASP A 74 5.01 -13.11 13.45
N TRP A 75 5.60 -12.18 14.18
CA TRP A 75 7.01 -11.80 14.10
C TRP A 75 8.00 -12.98 14.19
N ASN A 76 7.66 -14.01 14.98
CA ASN A 76 8.53 -15.17 15.17
C ASN A 76 8.59 -16.06 13.91
N ALA A 77 7.66 -15.93 13.00
CA ALA A 77 7.63 -16.72 11.76
C ALA A 77 8.69 -16.25 10.73
N TRP A 78 9.26 -15.04 10.91
CA TRP A 78 10.10 -14.37 9.92
C TRP A 78 11.61 -14.64 10.03
N GLY A 79 12.06 -15.30 11.07
CA GLY A 79 13.42 -15.82 11.21
C GLY A 79 14.53 -14.78 11.08
N GLU A 80 15.25 -14.82 9.94
CA GLU A 80 16.46 -14.02 9.70
C GLU A 80 16.21 -12.72 8.90
N VAL A 81 14.96 -12.30 8.73
CA VAL A 81 14.66 -11.03 8.04
C VAL A 81 15.13 -9.85 8.89
N ASP A 82 15.74 -8.85 8.26
CA ASP A 82 16.15 -7.62 8.94
C ASP A 82 14.97 -6.96 9.65
N GLU A 83 15.17 -6.57 10.91
CA GLU A 83 14.10 -6.06 11.77
C GLU A 83 13.45 -4.80 11.17
N SER A 84 14.23 -3.91 10.55
CA SER A 84 13.73 -2.67 9.95
C SER A 84 12.87 -2.92 8.69
N VAL A 85 13.24 -3.92 7.91
CA VAL A 85 12.46 -4.38 6.76
C VAL A 85 11.16 -5.02 7.23
N LEU A 86 11.26 -5.86 8.25
CA LEU A 86 10.11 -6.55 8.83
C LEU A 86 9.10 -5.58 9.45
N GLU A 87 9.55 -4.56 10.18
CA GLU A 87 8.67 -3.51 10.74
C GLU A 87 7.83 -2.84 9.66
N ASN A 88 8.45 -2.42 8.56
CA ASN A 88 7.74 -1.80 7.44
C ASN A 88 6.76 -2.75 6.77
N TYR A 89 7.14 -4.02 6.62
CA TYR A 89 6.26 -5.03 6.06
C TYR A 89 5.06 -5.32 6.98
N MET A 90 5.28 -5.43 8.28
CA MET A 90 4.19 -5.61 9.25
C MET A 90 3.24 -4.42 9.26
N PHE A 91 3.75 -3.19 9.17
CA PHE A 91 2.92 -2.00 9.05
C PHE A 91 2.07 -2.02 7.77
N PHE A 92 2.64 -2.46 6.65
CA PHE A 92 1.87 -2.69 5.42
C PHE A 92 0.75 -3.72 5.62
N LEU A 93 1.03 -4.88 6.24
CA LEU A 93 0.04 -5.93 6.48
C LEU A 93 -1.08 -5.47 7.41
N GLU A 94 -0.76 -4.70 8.45
CA GLU A 94 -1.76 -4.12 9.35
C GLU A 94 -2.64 -3.10 8.64
N THR A 95 -2.05 -2.25 7.80
CA THR A 95 -2.76 -1.27 6.97
C THR A 95 -3.68 -1.99 5.97
N LEU A 96 -3.20 -3.04 5.32
CA LEU A 96 -3.99 -3.89 4.43
C LEU A 96 -5.18 -4.51 5.17
N ASN A 97 -4.93 -5.06 6.35
CA ASN A 97 -5.98 -5.68 7.17
C ASN A 97 -7.06 -4.68 7.59
N ALA A 98 -6.66 -3.47 7.97
CA ALA A 98 -7.58 -2.38 8.29
C ALA A 98 -8.40 -1.97 7.07
N PHE A 99 -7.80 -1.88 5.89
CA PHE A 99 -8.49 -1.54 4.65
C PHE A 99 -9.51 -2.61 4.23
N ILE A 100 -9.17 -3.90 4.32
CA ILE A 100 -10.10 -5.02 4.07
C ILE A 100 -11.33 -4.88 4.99
N ASN A 101 -11.08 -4.59 6.27
CA ASN A 101 -12.16 -4.43 7.24
C ASN A 101 -13.06 -3.24 6.89
N GLN A 102 -12.48 -2.12 6.47
CA GLN A 102 -13.23 -0.95 6.04
C GLN A 102 -14.09 -1.22 4.80
N LEU A 103 -13.56 -1.86 3.77
CA LEU A 103 -14.30 -2.26 2.56
C LEU A 103 -15.58 -3.06 2.86
N ARG A 104 -15.61 -3.75 4.01
CA ARG A 104 -16.72 -4.64 4.39
C ARG A 104 -17.77 -4.00 5.29
N HIS A 105 -17.41 -2.98 6.04
CA HIS A 105 -18.20 -2.57 7.21
C HIS A 105 -18.55 -1.09 7.30
N THR A 106 -17.99 -0.24 6.48
CA THR A 106 -18.21 1.20 6.61
C THR A 106 -18.56 1.86 5.30
N ASP A 107 -19.44 2.87 5.41
CA ASP A 107 -19.73 3.80 4.33
C ASP A 107 -18.79 5.02 4.37
N ASP A 108 -17.98 5.16 5.43
CA ASP A 108 -17.03 6.26 5.62
C ASP A 108 -15.59 5.77 5.41
N ILE A 109 -14.87 6.38 4.48
CA ILE A 109 -13.48 6.04 4.17
C ILE A 109 -12.54 6.82 5.08
N ASP A 110 -11.61 6.09 5.72
CA ASP A 110 -10.56 6.70 6.51
C ASP A 110 -9.42 7.20 5.62
N TYR A 111 -9.24 8.51 5.55
CA TYR A 111 -8.15 9.15 4.83
C TYR A 111 -6.76 8.87 5.43
N ALA A 112 -6.68 8.27 6.63
CA ALA A 112 -5.42 7.87 7.24
C ALA A 112 -4.65 6.88 6.37
N PHE A 113 -5.31 6.05 5.55
CA PHE A 113 -4.63 5.15 4.62
C PHE A 113 -3.69 5.88 3.64
N ILE A 114 -4.03 7.10 3.26
CA ILE A 114 -3.20 7.92 2.37
C ILE A 114 -1.94 8.39 3.10
N GLN A 115 -2.07 8.73 4.38
CA GLN A 115 -0.94 9.12 5.22
C GLN A 115 0.02 7.93 5.44
N CYS A 116 -0.51 6.72 5.66
CA CYS A 116 0.29 5.51 5.85
C CYS A 116 1.29 5.26 4.71
N ASN A 117 0.96 5.64 3.47
CA ASN A 117 1.87 5.49 2.34
C ASN A 117 3.16 6.31 2.52
N PHE A 118 3.04 7.57 2.96
CA PHE A 118 4.19 8.42 3.25
C PHE A 118 4.92 8.01 4.52
N GLU A 119 4.24 7.44 5.51
CA GLU A 119 4.88 6.92 6.72
C GLU A 119 5.77 5.70 6.41
N ILE A 120 5.32 4.79 5.54
CA ILE A 120 6.13 3.68 5.05
C ILE A 120 7.34 4.22 4.29
N LEU A 121 7.15 5.14 3.35
CA LEU A 121 8.24 5.75 2.59
C LEU A 121 9.25 6.43 3.51
N GLN A 122 8.78 7.20 4.50
CA GLN A 122 9.63 7.88 5.48
C GLN A 122 10.51 6.88 6.26
N ASN A 123 9.92 5.79 6.74
CA ASN A 123 10.63 4.76 7.47
C ASN A 123 11.67 4.05 6.59
N ILE A 124 11.33 3.71 5.35
CA ILE A 124 12.26 3.10 4.40
C ILE A 124 13.45 4.03 4.15
N LEU A 125 13.20 5.29 3.82
CA LEU A 125 14.27 6.26 3.54
C LEU A 125 15.19 6.49 4.75
N PHE A 126 14.62 6.52 5.95
CA PHE A 126 15.41 6.64 7.18
C PHE A 126 16.27 5.39 7.40
N ASN A 127 15.71 4.21 7.31
CA ASN A 127 16.41 2.94 7.53
C ASN A 127 17.50 2.67 6.48
N CYS A 128 17.29 3.11 5.24
CA CYS A 128 18.28 2.99 4.17
C CYS A 128 19.34 4.14 4.18
N GLY A 129 19.26 5.07 5.13
CA GLY A 129 20.16 6.22 5.20
C GLY A 129 20.01 7.24 4.08
N LEU A 130 18.88 7.22 3.37
CA LEU A 130 18.52 8.14 2.27
C LEU A 130 17.85 9.42 2.78
N TRP A 131 17.53 9.47 4.06
CA TRP A 131 17.04 10.63 4.78
C TRP A 131 17.53 10.58 6.23
N SER A 132 17.97 11.73 6.77
CA SER A 132 18.60 11.80 8.11
C SER A 132 17.62 11.80 9.28
N GLY A 133 16.34 12.04 9.00
CA GLY A 133 15.31 12.16 10.05
C GLY A 133 15.30 13.52 10.77
N GLU A 134 16.12 14.51 10.32
CA GLU A 134 16.32 15.74 11.07
C GLU A 134 15.16 16.73 10.98
N ASP A 135 14.49 16.81 9.81
CA ASP A 135 13.41 17.78 9.60
C ASP A 135 12.44 17.35 8.49
N GLU A 136 11.20 17.83 8.61
CA GLU A 136 10.13 17.54 7.65
C GLU A 136 10.39 18.20 6.27
N GLU A 137 11.08 19.34 6.22
CA GLU A 137 11.36 20.01 4.95
C GLU A 137 12.32 19.19 4.08
N SER A 138 13.38 18.63 4.67
CA SER A 138 14.31 17.74 3.95
C SER A 138 13.63 16.44 3.49
N PHE A 139 12.68 15.91 4.26
CA PHE A 139 11.86 14.78 3.83
C PHE A 139 11.03 15.14 2.60
N VAL A 140 10.29 16.23 2.65
CA VAL A 140 9.44 16.67 1.53
C VAL A 140 10.26 16.96 0.26
N GLN A 141 11.52 17.43 0.39
CA GLN A 141 12.40 17.70 -0.74
C GLN A 141 13.15 16.45 -1.26
N ASN A 142 13.07 15.33 -0.56
CA ASN A 142 13.71 14.10 -0.98
C ASN A 142 13.17 13.62 -2.34
N GLU A 143 14.07 13.19 -3.24
CA GLU A 143 13.69 12.78 -4.60
C GLU A 143 12.66 11.67 -4.65
N TYR A 144 12.75 10.66 -3.79
CA TYR A 144 11.78 9.57 -3.70
C TYR A 144 10.40 10.05 -3.27
N VAL A 145 10.35 11.02 -2.35
CA VAL A 145 9.10 11.63 -1.90
C VAL A 145 8.46 12.45 -3.01
N GLN A 146 9.26 13.17 -3.80
CA GLN A 146 8.75 13.92 -4.94
C GLN A 146 8.23 12.98 -6.04
N VAL A 147 8.95 11.91 -6.34
CA VAL A 147 8.51 10.90 -7.33
C VAL A 147 7.20 10.24 -6.88
N GLU A 148 7.08 9.84 -5.61
CA GLU A 148 5.84 9.23 -5.11
C GLU A 148 4.68 10.21 -5.14
N LYS A 149 4.91 11.47 -4.77
CA LYS A 149 3.89 12.54 -4.87
C LYS A 149 3.41 12.74 -6.31
N GLU A 150 4.31 12.74 -7.30
CA GLU A 150 3.96 12.85 -8.71
C GLU A 150 3.13 11.64 -9.18
N ARG A 151 3.47 10.44 -8.71
CA ARG A 151 2.70 9.22 -8.97
C ARG A 151 1.31 9.30 -8.38
N GLU A 152 1.16 9.75 -7.15
CA GLU A 152 -0.14 9.92 -6.50
C GLU A 152 -1.02 10.91 -7.26
N LEU A 153 -0.48 12.05 -7.67
CA LEU A 153 -1.22 13.05 -8.46
C LEU A 153 -1.61 12.51 -9.84
N ARG A 154 -0.74 11.75 -10.49
CA ARG A 154 -1.04 11.04 -11.73
C ARG A 154 -2.19 10.04 -11.55
N ASP A 155 -2.13 9.23 -10.50
CA ASP A 155 -3.13 8.20 -10.20
C ASP A 155 -4.51 8.83 -9.93
N ILE A 156 -4.55 9.91 -9.15
CA ILE A 156 -5.78 10.69 -8.92
C ILE A 156 -6.37 11.17 -10.24
N LYS A 157 -5.54 11.71 -11.13
CA LYS A 157 -6.00 12.16 -12.44
C LYS A 157 -6.56 11.01 -13.28
N LEU A 158 -5.86 9.88 -13.36
CA LEU A 158 -6.31 8.69 -14.08
C LEU A 158 -7.65 8.16 -13.53
N ILE A 159 -7.83 8.18 -12.22
CA ILE A 159 -9.07 7.77 -11.56
C ILE A 159 -10.21 8.75 -11.86
N LYS A 160 -9.94 10.07 -11.79
CA LYS A 160 -10.93 11.11 -12.15
C LYS A 160 -11.40 10.97 -13.60
N ASP A 161 -10.49 10.61 -14.50
CA ASP A 161 -10.74 10.41 -15.93
C ASP A 161 -11.28 9.00 -16.28
N ASP A 162 -11.61 8.17 -15.27
CA ASP A 162 -12.07 6.77 -15.39
C ASP A 162 -11.07 5.84 -16.11
N ASN A 163 -9.79 6.19 -16.12
CA ASN A 163 -8.68 5.42 -16.71
C ASN A 163 -7.91 4.57 -15.66
N TYR A 164 -8.55 4.22 -14.55
CA TYR A 164 -7.95 3.52 -13.42
C TYR A 164 -7.39 2.12 -13.73
N HIS A 165 -7.78 1.50 -14.85
CA HIS A 165 -7.25 0.21 -15.29
C HIS A 165 -5.74 0.23 -15.52
N ILE A 166 -5.14 1.40 -15.77
CA ILE A 166 -3.69 1.57 -15.95
C ILE A 166 -2.96 1.36 -14.62
N ILE A 167 -3.48 1.94 -13.53
CA ILE A 167 -2.84 1.89 -12.22
C ILE A 167 -3.10 0.58 -11.48
N ILE A 168 -4.25 -0.04 -11.67
CA ILE A 168 -4.62 -1.31 -11.01
C ILE A 168 -3.72 -2.48 -11.44
N ASN A 169 -3.10 -2.39 -12.62
CA ASN A 169 -2.20 -3.40 -13.15
C ASN A 169 -0.73 -2.90 -13.18
N SER A 170 -0.40 -1.85 -12.43
CA SER A 170 0.96 -1.32 -12.37
C SER A 170 1.85 -2.17 -11.47
N ASP A 171 3.09 -2.41 -11.92
CA ASP A 171 4.15 -3.07 -11.13
C ASP A 171 5.06 -2.03 -10.43
N GLU A 172 4.60 -0.80 -10.28
CA GLU A 172 5.36 0.27 -9.62
C GLU A 172 5.55 -0.02 -8.13
N THR A 173 6.74 0.30 -7.64
CA THR A 173 7.14 0.22 -6.23
C THR A 173 7.23 1.62 -5.63
N ILE A 174 7.15 1.76 -4.29
CA ILE A 174 7.38 3.04 -3.61
C ILE A 174 8.85 3.44 -3.72
N VAL A 175 9.75 2.47 -3.52
CA VAL A 175 11.21 2.61 -3.60
C VAL A 175 11.74 1.44 -4.42
N ASP A 176 12.83 1.67 -5.16
CA ASP A 176 13.49 0.62 -5.91
C ASP A 176 13.91 -0.54 -4.98
N LYS A 177 13.57 -1.77 -5.35
CA LYS A 177 13.85 -2.96 -4.55
C LYS A 177 15.33 -3.10 -4.18
N GLU A 178 16.23 -2.73 -5.10
CA GLU A 178 17.68 -2.79 -4.90
C GLU A 178 18.16 -1.91 -3.73
N ILE A 179 17.44 -0.84 -3.42
CA ILE A 179 17.76 0.07 -2.32
C ILE A 179 17.20 -0.47 -1.00
N PHE A 180 16.04 -1.10 -1.05
CA PHE A 180 15.31 -1.55 0.14
C PHE A 180 15.82 -2.88 0.71
N MET A 181 16.33 -3.77 -0.15
CA MET A 181 16.77 -5.13 0.21
C MET A 181 18.30 -5.23 0.48
N VAL A 182 19.03 -4.14 0.53
CA VAL A 182 20.44 -4.07 0.93
C VAL A 182 20.55 -3.92 2.44
#